data_8e80ab56da474bdfacb61dbda50ca159
#
_entry.id   8e80ab56da474bdfacb61dbda50ca159
#
_cell.length_a   1.000
_cell.length_b   1.000
_cell.length_c   1.000
_cell.angle_alpha   90.00
_cell.angle_beta   90.00
_cell.angle_gamma   90.00
#
_symmetry.space_group_name_H-M   'P 1'
#
loop_
_entity.id
_entity.type
_entity.pdbx_description
1 polymer ?
#
loop_
_entity_poly.entity_id
_entity_poly.type
_entity_poly.pdbx_seq_one_letter_code
_entity_poly.pdbx_strand_id
1 'polypeptide(L)'
;RLLRDRLAAGPVSLAVDIETTFHRGESRMLVAEFPGAARPDERVVLVAHVQEPGANDDASGCGTLLAAVLAMRQAIAAGAVAPPDRTITVLWGDEIRGSQHWLDADPARAAGVIAMMSLDMTGENTALTGGTFLIEKGPDPSAVHDRPSDPHTEWGAGEVDPAWVRGHYLNDLHLGVCLREARDTGWVVRTNPYEGGSDHTSFTRAGVPALLNWHFTDRYYHTNLDTPDKTSPEEMGHVARAVATTALFLGSVGPVDREPLLALVREAERARLETERRNAASEEILEAWRTWYAQARASVEALR
;
A
#
# COMPACT_ATOMS: atom_id res chain seq x y z
N ARG A 1 27.53 -14.65 -11.38
CA ARG A 1 28.84 -14.16 -11.80
C ARG A 1 29.42 -15.04 -12.92
N LEU A 2 29.56 -16.36 -12.72
CA LEU A 2 30.12 -17.30 -13.72
C LEU A 2 29.44 -17.22 -15.11
N LEU A 3 28.11 -17.17 -15.15
CA LEU A 3 27.34 -17.05 -16.40
C LEU A 3 27.57 -15.70 -17.09
N ARG A 4 27.62 -14.61 -16.34
CA ARG A 4 27.94 -13.27 -16.89
C ARG A 4 29.32 -13.22 -17.50
N ASP A 5 30.32 -13.77 -16.79
CA ASP A 5 31.71 -13.80 -17.28
C ASP A 5 31.84 -14.65 -18.56
N ARG A 6 31.07 -15.76 -18.64
CA ARG A 6 31.02 -16.60 -19.88
C ARG A 6 30.30 -15.91 -21.02
N LEU A 7 29.17 -15.23 -20.75
CA LEU A 7 28.42 -14.47 -21.76
C LEU A 7 29.24 -13.34 -22.35
N ALA A 8 30.12 -12.70 -21.57
CA ALA A 8 31.04 -11.68 -22.05
C ALA A 8 32.08 -12.24 -23.01
N ALA A 9 32.38 -13.54 -22.96
CA ALA A 9 33.34 -14.23 -23.83
C ALA A 9 32.69 -14.84 -25.08
N GLY A 10 31.34 -14.93 -25.16
CA GLY A 10 30.61 -15.47 -26.31
C GLY A 10 29.26 -16.10 -25.95
N PRO A 11 28.55 -16.66 -26.92
CA PRO A 11 27.26 -17.31 -26.70
C PRO A 11 27.38 -18.47 -25.72
N VAL A 12 26.42 -18.55 -24.79
CA VAL A 12 26.35 -19.63 -23.79
C VAL A 12 25.04 -20.39 -23.95
N SER A 13 25.14 -21.74 -24.07
CA SER A 13 23.99 -22.64 -24.01
C SER A 13 23.88 -23.24 -22.62
N LEU A 14 22.68 -23.23 -22.07
CA LEU A 14 22.35 -23.85 -20.79
C LEU A 14 21.37 -25.00 -21.02
N ALA A 15 21.64 -26.15 -20.40
CA ALA A 15 20.65 -27.18 -20.20
C ALA A 15 20.10 -27.02 -18.78
N VAL A 16 18.78 -26.90 -18.64
CA VAL A 16 18.09 -26.78 -17.34
C VAL A 16 17.15 -27.96 -17.22
N ASP A 17 17.28 -28.69 -16.12
CA ASP A 17 16.38 -29.77 -15.74
C ASP A 17 15.81 -29.43 -14.36
N ILE A 18 14.48 -29.36 -14.26
CA ILE A 18 13.78 -28.97 -13.04
C ILE A 18 12.71 -30.01 -12.71
N GLU A 19 12.90 -30.69 -11.59
CA GLU A 19 11.87 -31.54 -11.01
C GLU A 19 11.05 -30.75 -10.00
N THR A 20 9.72 -30.75 -10.16
CA THR A 20 8.80 -30.10 -9.23
C THR A 20 7.75 -31.10 -8.73
N THR A 21 7.34 -30.95 -7.49
CA THR A 21 6.28 -31.74 -6.90
C THR A 21 5.18 -30.82 -6.36
N PHE A 22 3.95 -31.07 -6.77
CA PHE A 22 2.79 -30.37 -6.25
C PHE A 22 2.22 -31.12 -5.05
N HIS A 23 2.09 -30.43 -3.94
CA HIS A 23 1.50 -30.96 -2.72
C HIS A 23 0.16 -30.28 -2.44
N ARG A 24 -0.80 -31.04 -1.91
CA ARG A 24 -1.95 -30.46 -1.24
C ARG A 24 -1.53 -30.11 0.19
N GLY A 25 -1.73 -28.88 0.59
CA GLY A 25 -1.41 -28.39 1.93
C GLY A 25 -2.43 -27.36 2.38
N GLU A 26 -2.33 -26.96 3.64
CA GLU A 26 -3.08 -25.83 4.19
C GLU A 26 -2.21 -24.58 4.10
N SER A 27 -2.76 -23.51 3.53
CA SER A 27 -2.22 -22.18 3.68
C SER A 27 -2.72 -21.60 5.01
N ARG A 28 -1.80 -21.12 5.86
CA ARG A 28 -2.14 -20.57 7.17
C ARG A 28 -1.93 -19.06 7.15
N MET A 29 -2.85 -18.36 7.81
CA MET A 29 -2.78 -16.92 7.99
C MET A 29 -2.83 -16.63 9.48
N LEU A 30 -1.98 -15.71 9.94
CA LEU A 30 -2.10 -15.11 11.26
C LEU A 30 -3.03 -13.90 11.16
N VAL A 31 -4.04 -13.85 12.01
CA VAL A 31 -5.00 -12.74 12.09
C VAL A 31 -4.95 -12.16 13.51
N ALA A 32 -4.79 -10.85 13.60
CA ALA A 32 -4.93 -10.11 14.84
C ALA A 32 -5.96 -9.00 14.66
N GLU A 33 -6.68 -8.65 15.74
CA GLU A 33 -7.72 -7.62 15.67
C GLU A 33 -7.65 -6.67 16.86
N PHE A 34 -7.92 -5.39 16.59
CA PHE A 34 -8.38 -4.42 17.56
C PHE A 34 -9.89 -4.31 17.37
N PRO A 35 -10.71 -4.92 18.23
CA PRO A 35 -12.16 -4.90 18.06
C PRO A 35 -12.70 -3.47 18.10
N GLY A 36 -13.61 -3.16 17.19
CA GLY A 36 -14.28 -1.87 17.13
C GLY A 36 -15.23 -1.68 18.29
N ALA A 37 -15.16 -0.50 18.94
CA ALA A 37 -15.98 -0.20 20.12
C ALA A 37 -17.44 0.16 19.76
N ALA A 38 -17.68 0.77 18.59
CA ALA A 38 -19.00 1.27 18.19
C ALA A 38 -19.50 0.64 16.87
N ARG A 39 -18.60 0.30 15.96
CA ARG A 39 -18.90 -0.23 14.62
C ARG A 39 -18.05 -1.46 14.31
N PRO A 40 -18.15 -2.56 15.07
CA PRO A 40 -17.27 -3.71 14.96
C PRO A 40 -17.34 -4.44 13.60
N ASP A 41 -18.45 -4.28 12.87
CA ASP A 41 -18.63 -4.88 11.54
C ASP A 41 -17.96 -4.07 10.42
N GLU A 42 -17.66 -2.79 10.63
CA GLU A 42 -16.82 -1.99 9.73
C GLU A 42 -15.34 -2.23 10.06
N ARG A 43 -14.48 -2.31 9.02
CA ARG A 43 -13.07 -2.72 9.19
C ARG A 43 -12.10 -1.86 8.42
N VAL A 44 -10.95 -1.64 9.04
CA VAL A 44 -9.70 -1.24 8.35
C VAL A 44 -8.80 -2.46 8.33
N VAL A 45 -8.26 -2.81 7.17
CA VAL A 45 -7.40 -4.00 7.01
C VAL A 45 -5.96 -3.58 6.74
N LEU A 46 -5.02 -4.19 7.45
CA LEU A 46 -3.58 -4.06 7.24
C LEU A 46 -3.02 -5.44 6.89
N VAL A 47 -2.18 -5.51 5.86
CA VAL A 47 -1.65 -6.80 5.38
C VAL A 47 -0.15 -6.71 5.15
N ALA A 48 0.57 -7.80 5.44
CA ALA A 48 1.92 -8.08 4.98
C ALA A 48 2.01 -9.58 4.68
N HIS A 49 2.90 -10.00 3.79
CA HIS A 49 2.98 -11.40 3.39
C HIS A 49 4.22 -12.12 3.94
N VAL A 50 4.13 -13.44 4.07
CA VAL A 50 5.14 -14.24 4.79
C VAL A 50 5.79 -15.35 3.94
N GLN A 51 5.34 -15.54 2.68
CA GLN A 51 5.83 -16.65 1.87
C GLN A 51 7.17 -16.36 1.17
N GLU A 52 7.55 -15.08 1.02
CA GLU A 52 8.79 -14.68 0.41
C GLU A 52 9.94 -14.62 1.43
N PRO A 53 11.12 -15.18 1.08
CA PRO A 53 12.20 -15.34 2.05
C PRO A 53 13.13 -14.13 2.16
N GLY A 54 12.88 -13.05 1.42
CA GLY A 54 13.73 -11.86 1.42
C GLY A 54 13.66 -11.06 2.72
N ALA A 55 14.72 -10.35 3.02
CA ALA A 55 14.76 -9.49 4.20
C ALA A 55 13.96 -8.20 4.01
N ASN A 56 14.02 -7.61 2.82
CA ASN A 56 13.15 -6.50 2.44
C ASN A 56 11.80 -7.06 1.97
N ASP A 57 11.80 -8.05 1.08
CA ASP A 57 10.62 -8.70 0.51
C ASP A 57 10.38 -10.10 1.11
N ASP A 58 9.52 -10.33 2.15
CA ASP A 58 8.75 -9.28 2.83
C ASP A 58 8.89 -9.38 4.36
N ALA A 59 10.05 -9.81 4.85
CA ALA A 59 10.28 -9.78 6.30
C ALA A 59 10.22 -8.35 6.85
N SER A 60 10.58 -7.33 6.04
CA SER A 60 10.50 -5.93 6.45
C SER A 60 9.04 -5.46 6.58
N GLY A 61 8.14 -5.80 5.66
CA GLY A 61 6.72 -5.49 5.77
C GLY A 61 6.09 -6.15 6.98
N CYS A 62 6.39 -7.43 7.20
CA CYS A 62 5.94 -8.16 8.39
C CYS A 62 6.41 -7.50 9.69
N GLY A 63 7.68 -7.09 9.76
CA GLY A 63 8.25 -6.44 10.94
C GLY A 63 7.69 -5.04 11.16
N THR A 64 7.53 -4.27 10.09
CA THR A 64 6.91 -2.93 10.12
C THR A 64 5.46 -2.99 10.60
N LEU A 65 4.69 -3.94 10.07
CA LEU A 65 3.30 -4.15 10.49
C LEU A 65 3.22 -4.53 11.98
N LEU A 66 4.10 -5.42 12.46
CA LEU A 66 4.18 -5.75 13.88
C LEU A 66 4.52 -4.52 14.72
N ALA A 67 5.47 -3.70 14.29
CA ALA A 67 5.83 -2.45 15.00
C ALA A 67 4.65 -1.48 15.06
N ALA A 68 3.88 -1.32 13.97
CA ALA A 68 2.66 -0.52 13.93
C ALA A 68 1.60 -1.04 14.92
N VAL A 69 1.37 -2.36 14.94
CA VAL A 69 0.43 -3.02 15.90
C VAL A 69 0.83 -2.77 17.35
N LEU A 70 2.12 -2.92 17.67
CA LEU A 70 2.62 -2.68 19.03
C LEU A 70 2.48 -1.21 19.43
N ALA A 71 2.78 -0.27 18.51
CA ALA A 71 2.62 1.16 18.76
C ALA A 71 1.14 1.54 19.00
N MET A 72 0.22 1.05 18.17
CA MET A 72 -1.23 1.26 18.35
C MET A 72 -1.69 0.72 19.71
N ARG A 73 -1.30 -0.52 20.04
CA ARG A 73 -1.65 -1.14 21.33
C ARG A 73 -1.13 -0.34 22.53
N GLN A 74 0.12 0.14 22.45
CA GLN A 74 0.71 0.95 23.52
C GLN A 74 0.01 2.30 23.66
N ALA A 75 -0.30 2.99 22.57
CA ALA A 75 -0.99 4.27 22.57
C ALA A 75 -2.39 4.16 23.18
N ILE A 76 -3.14 3.10 22.84
CA ILE A 76 -4.46 2.82 23.41
C ILE A 76 -4.33 2.47 24.90
N ALA A 77 -3.42 1.59 25.29
CA ALA A 77 -3.21 1.18 26.67
C ALA A 77 -2.77 2.34 27.59
N ALA A 78 -2.01 3.29 27.05
CA ALA A 78 -1.59 4.50 27.75
C ALA A 78 -2.68 5.59 27.80
N GLY A 79 -3.84 5.38 27.16
CA GLY A 79 -4.89 6.38 27.03
C GLY A 79 -4.51 7.60 26.16
N ALA A 80 -3.45 7.50 25.37
CA ALA A 80 -3.03 8.55 24.45
C ALA A 80 -3.97 8.70 23.25
N VAL A 81 -4.62 7.59 22.85
CA VAL A 81 -5.69 7.55 21.86
C VAL A 81 -6.81 6.66 22.38
N ALA A 82 -8.04 6.94 22.00
CA ALA A 82 -9.18 6.09 22.30
C ALA A 82 -9.10 4.75 21.53
N PRO A 83 -9.71 3.66 22.03
CA PRO A 83 -9.96 2.47 21.22
C PRO A 83 -10.71 2.85 19.93
N PRO A 84 -10.41 2.19 18.79
CA PRO A 84 -11.05 2.52 17.53
C PRO A 84 -12.55 2.16 17.56
N ASP A 85 -13.37 2.94 16.87
CA ASP A 85 -14.80 2.64 16.69
C ASP A 85 -15.02 1.44 15.76
N ARG A 86 -14.18 1.28 14.74
CA ARG A 86 -14.18 0.17 13.78
C ARG A 86 -13.12 -0.84 14.13
N THR A 87 -13.32 -2.08 13.74
CA THR A 87 -12.31 -3.12 13.90
C THR A 87 -11.11 -2.81 12.99
N ILE A 88 -9.90 -2.86 13.54
CA ILE A 88 -8.66 -2.88 12.74
C ILE A 88 -8.20 -4.34 12.68
N THR A 89 -8.28 -4.93 11.51
CA THR A 89 -7.86 -6.31 11.23
C THR A 89 -6.48 -6.31 10.62
N VAL A 90 -5.60 -7.16 11.14
CA VAL A 90 -4.20 -7.29 10.72
C VAL A 90 -3.97 -8.71 10.23
N LEU A 91 -3.43 -8.85 9.03
CA LEU A 91 -3.22 -10.12 8.36
C LEU A 91 -1.75 -10.33 8.03
N TRP A 92 -1.23 -11.53 8.32
CA TRP A 92 0.05 -12.02 7.82
C TRP A 92 -0.22 -13.36 7.14
N GLY A 93 -0.07 -13.42 5.82
CA GLY A 93 -0.47 -14.58 5.04
C GLY A 93 0.34 -14.80 3.77
N ASP A 94 -0.18 -15.67 2.92
CA ASP A 94 0.31 -15.90 1.56
C ASP A 94 -0.12 -14.71 0.69
N GLU A 95 0.80 -14.10 -0.02
CA GLU A 95 0.58 -12.89 -0.83
C GLU A 95 -0.55 -13.10 -1.84
N ILE A 96 -1.38 -12.08 -2.03
CA ILE A 96 -2.52 -12.07 -2.96
C ILE A 96 -3.53 -13.19 -2.66
N ARG A 97 -3.07 -14.45 -2.62
CA ARG A 97 -3.96 -15.60 -2.41
C ARG A 97 -4.54 -15.65 -1.01
N GLY A 98 -3.73 -15.36 0.00
CA GLY A 98 -4.19 -15.26 1.39
C GLY A 98 -5.26 -14.18 1.53
N SER A 99 -5.01 -13.00 1.00
CA SER A 99 -5.94 -11.88 0.96
C SER A 99 -7.23 -12.23 0.22
N GLN A 100 -7.14 -12.87 -0.94
CA GLN A 100 -8.32 -13.33 -1.68
C GLN A 100 -9.12 -14.36 -0.89
N HIS A 101 -8.46 -15.36 -0.31
CA HIS A 101 -9.12 -16.38 0.51
C HIS A 101 -9.80 -15.79 1.75
N TRP A 102 -9.17 -14.75 2.37
CA TRP A 102 -9.75 -14.07 3.50
C TRP A 102 -11.05 -13.32 3.12
N LEU A 103 -11.06 -12.68 1.95
CA LEU A 103 -12.25 -12.00 1.39
C LEU A 103 -13.35 -13.01 1.05
N ASP A 104 -13.01 -14.11 0.38
CA ASP A 104 -13.96 -15.13 -0.08
C ASP A 104 -14.57 -15.93 1.06
N ALA A 105 -13.83 -16.11 2.16
CA ALA A 105 -14.26 -16.92 3.30
C ALA A 105 -15.46 -16.33 4.04
N ASP A 106 -15.64 -15.00 3.98
CA ASP A 106 -16.77 -14.31 4.61
C ASP A 106 -17.13 -13.03 3.84
N PRO A 107 -18.03 -13.14 2.86
CA PRO A 107 -18.45 -11.99 2.04
C PRO A 107 -19.09 -10.85 2.86
N ALA A 108 -19.74 -11.14 3.99
CA ALA A 108 -20.33 -10.11 4.85
C ALA A 108 -19.22 -9.30 5.53
N ARG A 109 -18.19 -9.97 6.03
CA ARG A 109 -16.99 -9.34 6.57
C ARG A 109 -16.25 -8.51 5.51
N ALA A 110 -16.08 -9.06 4.31
CA ALA A 110 -15.47 -8.36 3.19
C ALA A 110 -16.22 -7.07 2.84
N ALA A 111 -17.56 -7.10 2.81
CA ALA A 111 -18.40 -5.94 2.56
C ALA A 111 -18.29 -4.85 3.65
N GLY A 112 -17.82 -5.20 4.84
CA GLY A 112 -17.55 -4.25 5.93
C GLY A 112 -16.18 -3.55 5.83
N VAL A 113 -15.31 -3.94 4.89
CA VAL A 113 -13.98 -3.32 4.76
C VAL A 113 -14.11 -1.94 4.11
N ILE A 114 -13.73 -0.90 4.86
CA ILE A 114 -13.81 0.50 4.40
C ILE A 114 -12.51 0.98 3.74
N ALA A 115 -11.38 0.41 4.11
CA ALA A 115 -10.06 0.73 3.57
C ALA A 115 -9.06 -0.39 3.89
N MET A 116 -8.05 -0.52 3.03
CA MET A 116 -6.94 -1.46 3.21
C MET A 116 -5.60 -0.79 2.92
N MET A 117 -4.56 -1.16 3.67
CA MET A 117 -3.18 -0.80 3.40
C MET A 117 -2.32 -2.06 3.41
N SER A 118 -1.60 -2.31 2.32
CA SER A 118 -0.56 -3.33 2.23
C SER A 118 0.79 -2.74 2.65
N LEU A 119 1.60 -3.57 3.28
CA LEU A 119 2.98 -3.28 3.66
C LEU A 119 3.85 -4.37 3.04
N ASP A 120 4.58 -4.01 2.02
CA ASP A 120 5.41 -4.89 1.24
C ASP A 120 6.72 -4.17 0.91
N MET A 121 7.87 -4.76 1.22
CA MET A 121 9.17 -4.12 1.02
C MET A 121 9.30 -2.75 1.73
N THR A 122 8.90 -2.66 3.00
CA THR A 122 8.83 -1.37 3.72
C THR A 122 10.11 -1.00 4.48
N GLY A 123 11.16 -1.78 4.34
CA GLY A 123 12.39 -1.61 5.14
C GLY A 123 13.66 -1.41 4.34
N GLU A 124 13.57 -0.96 3.11
CA GLU A 124 14.73 -0.83 2.24
C GLU A 124 15.75 0.20 2.75
N ASN A 125 17.03 -0.17 2.77
CA ASN A 125 18.12 0.79 2.94
C ASN A 125 18.38 1.49 1.61
N THR A 126 17.70 2.61 1.38
CA THR A 126 17.70 3.35 0.11
C THR A 126 19.09 3.76 -0.37
N ALA A 127 20.04 3.99 0.54
CA ALA A 127 21.42 4.31 0.19
C ALA A 127 22.17 3.13 -0.45
N LEU A 128 21.78 1.89 -0.14
CA LEU A 128 22.39 0.67 -0.67
C LEU A 128 21.66 0.12 -1.89
N THR A 129 20.34 0.18 -1.87
CA THR A 129 19.47 -0.47 -2.86
C THR A 129 19.25 0.40 -4.09
N GLY A 130 19.16 1.70 -3.89
CA GLY A 130 18.93 2.69 -4.94
C GLY A 130 17.46 3.10 -5.09
N GLY A 131 16.58 2.56 -4.22
CA GLY A 131 15.16 2.87 -4.24
C GLY A 131 14.74 4.06 -3.37
N THR A 132 13.45 4.21 -3.23
CA THR A 132 12.81 5.22 -2.38
C THR A 132 11.47 4.68 -1.88
N PHE A 133 10.98 5.22 -0.77
CA PHE A 133 9.64 4.90 -0.29
C PHE A 133 8.57 5.46 -1.24
N LEU A 134 7.61 4.60 -1.57
CA LEU A 134 6.50 4.87 -2.45
C LEU A 134 5.17 4.52 -1.76
N ILE A 135 4.18 5.33 -2.00
CA ILE A 135 2.79 4.93 -1.83
C ILE A 135 2.27 4.60 -3.23
N GLU A 136 2.07 3.30 -3.52
CA GLU A 136 1.27 2.95 -4.68
C GLU A 136 -0.18 3.27 -4.36
N LYS A 137 -0.70 4.24 -5.08
CA LYS A 137 -2.04 4.75 -4.84
C LYS A 137 -3.11 3.73 -5.24
N GLY A 138 -4.25 3.73 -4.54
CA GLY A 138 -5.46 3.12 -5.10
C GLY A 138 -5.75 3.73 -6.47
N PRO A 139 -6.37 2.96 -7.41
CA PRO A 139 -6.49 3.35 -8.81
C PRO A 139 -7.07 4.75 -9.00
N ASP A 140 -6.27 5.61 -9.63
CA ASP A 140 -6.63 6.95 -10.05
C ASP A 140 -6.37 7.11 -11.57
N PRO A 141 -6.68 8.25 -12.19
CA PRO A 141 -6.48 8.42 -13.64
C PRO A 141 -5.05 8.18 -14.12
N SER A 142 -4.02 8.29 -13.27
CA SER A 142 -2.63 7.98 -13.66
C SER A 142 -2.38 6.48 -13.88
N ALA A 143 -3.25 5.62 -13.36
CA ALA A 143 -3.15 4.17 -13.59
C ALA A 143 -3.51 3.74 -15.02
N VAL A 144 -4.26 4.59 -15.74
CA VAL A 144 -4.75 4.31 -17.12
C VAL A 144 -4.29 5.35 -18.14
N HIS A 145 -3.65 6.42 -17.69
CA HIS A 145 -3.08 7.47 -18.53
C HIS A 145 -1.65 7.76 -18.10
N ASP A 146 -0.68 7.57 -18.97
CA ASP A 146 0.71 7.94 -18.70
C ASP A 146 0.83 9.42 -18.37
N ARG A 147 1.35 9.73 -17.17
CA ARG A 147 1.52 11.11 -16.71
C ARG A 147 2.99 11.40 -16.37
N PRO A 148 3.62 12.44 -16.97
CA PRO A 148 5.01 12.80 -16.67
C PRO A 148 5.27 13.14 -15.20
N SER A 149 4.25 13.64 -14.49
CA SER A 149 4.32 13.99 -13.08
C SER A 149 4.07 12.81 -12.12
N ASP A 150 3.72 11.66 -12.65
CA ASP A 150 3.30 10.49 -11.89
C ASP A 150 3.61 9.22 -12.72
N PRO A 151 4.89 8.96 -13.03
CA PRO A 151 5.27 7.85 -13.88
C PRO A 151 5.12 6.52 -13.13
N HIS A 152 4.87 5.46 -13.89
CA HIS A 152 5.01 4.11 -13.38
C HIS A 152 6.46 3.82 -12.97
N THR A 153 6.62 2.88 -12.06
CA THR A 153 7.95 2.39 -11.66
C THR A 153 8.56 1.48 -12.73
N GLU A 154 9.81 1.06 -12.53
CA GLU A 154 10.44 0.06 -13.40
C GLU A 154 9.84 -1.35 -13.27
N TRP A 155 9.08 -1.59 -12.19
CA TRP A 155 8.32 -2.82 -12.02
C TRP A 155 7.22 -2.91 -13.08
N GLY A 156 6.58 -1.78 -13.37
CA GLY A 156 5.58 -1.62 -14.41
C GLY A 156 4.21 -2.16 -14.02
N ALA A 157 3.18 -1.57 -14.61
CA ALA A 157 1.81 -2.00 -14.37
C ALA A 157 1.41 -3.15 -15.30
N GLY A 158 0.63 -4.08 -14.75
CA GLY A 158 -0.23 -4.93 -15.55
C GLY A 158 -1.38 -4.16 -16.17
N GLU A 159 -2.27 -4.85 -16.88
CA GLU A 159 -3.51 -4.25 -17.40
C GLU A 159 -4.41 -3.86 -16.22
N VAL A 160 -4.80 -2.58 -16.17
CA VAL A 160 -5.70 -2.03 -15.15
C VAL A 160 -7.11 -1.92 -15.73
N ASP A 161 -8.09 -2.56 -15.09
CA ASP A 161 -9.48 -2.38 -15.46
C ASP A 161 -9.93 -0.93 -15.14
N PRO A 162 -10.37 -0.14 -16.13
CA PRO A 162 -10.88 1.21 -15.88
C PRO A 162 -12.01 1.28 -14.84
N ALA A 163 -12.74 0.18 -14.62
CA ALA A 163 -13.80 0.11 -13.61
C ALA A 163 -13.25 0.16 -12.18
N TRP A 164 -11.94 -0.10 -11.97
CA TRP A 164 -11.29 0.02 -10.67
C TRP A 164 -10.92 1.47 -10.35
N VAL A 165 -10.84 2.36 -11.34
CA VAL A 165 -10.53 3.78 -11.14
C VAL A 165 -11.69 4.46 -10.43
N ARG A 166 -11.59 4.55 -9.11
CA ARG A 166 -12.63 5.11 -8.23
C ARG A 166 -12.01 6.04 -7.21
N GLY A 167 -12.52 7.28 -7.16
CA GLY A 167 -12.04 8.28 -6.21
C GLY A 167 -12.40 7.95 -4.77
N HIS A 168 -11.40 7.99 -3.90
CA HIS A 168 -11.54 7.84 -2.46
C HIS A 168 -10.52 8.71 -1.74
N TYR A 169 -10.87 9.24 -0.56
CA TYR A 169 -9.99 10.13 0.22
C TYR A 169 -8.74 9.43 0.79
N LEU A 170 -8.65 8.12 0.74
CA LEU A 170 -7.55 7.34 1.32
C LEU A 170 -6.18 7.73 0.76
N ASN A 171 -6.07 7.92 -0.57
CA ASN A 171 -4.81 8.30 -1.22
C ASN A 171 -4.25 9.60 -0.62
N ASP A 172 -5.08 10.65 -0.57
CA ASP A 172 -4.67 11.95 -0.08
C ASP A 172 -4.46 11.98 1.44
N LEU A 173 -5.31 11.25 2.19
CA LEU A 173 -5.17 11.10 3.64
C LEU A 173 -3.83 10.48 4.00
N HIS A 174 -3.51 9.31 3.43
CA HIS A 174 -2.29 8.58 3.77
C HIS A 174 -1.04 9.33 3.33
N LEU A 175 -1.04 9.90 2.12
CA LEU A 175 0.03 10.78 1.66
C LEU A 175 0.23 11.97 2.61
N GLY A 176 -0.85 12.61 3.06
CA GLY A 176 -0.79 13.71 4.01
C GLY A 176 -0.16 13.32 5.35
N VAL A 177 -0.42 12.11 5.85
CA VAL A 177 0.20 11.56 7.07
C VAL A 177 1.69 11.31 6.85
N CYS A 178 2.07 10.65 5.73
CA CYS A 178 3.47 10.39 5.40
C CYS A 178 4.27 11.69 5.21
N LEU A 179 3.71 12.68 4.52
CA LEU A 179 4.36 13.99 4.34
C LEU A 179 4.50 14.79 5.66
N ARG A 180 3.64 14.57 6.63
CA ARG A 180 3.79 15.14 7.98
C ARG A 180 4.99 14.52 8.69
N GLU A 181 5.11 13.20 8.70
CA GLU A 181 6.27 12.48 9.23
C GLU A 181 7.56 12.94 8.53
N ALA A 182 7.53 13.07 7.20
CA ALA A 182 8.66 13.52 6.40
C ALA A 182 9.16 14.94 6.76
N ARG A 183 8.27 15.86 7.11
CA ARG A 183 8.66 17.21 7.50
C ARG A 183 9.52 17.25 8.77
N ASP A 184 9.24 16.36 9.69
CA ASP A 184 9.90 16.34 10.99
C ASP A 184 11.20 15.52 10.95
N THR A 185 11.34 14.61 10.00
CA THR A 185 12.44 13.63 9.94
C THR A 185 13.35 13.75 8.72
N GLY A 186 12.90 14.40 7.66
CA GLY A 186 13.59 14.41 6.37
C GLY A 186 13.36 13.15 5.52
N TRP A 187 12.44 12.27 5.93
CA TRP A 187 12.06 11.09 5.17
C TRP A 187 11.60 11.43 3.76
N VAL A 188 12.05 10.67 2.77
CA VAL A 188 11.67 10.89 1.36
C VAL A 188 10.44 10.08 1.03
N VAL A 189 9.34 10.76 0.76
CA VAL A 189 8.05 10.16 0.40
C VAL A 189 7.70 10.50 -1.04
N ARG A 190 7.36 9.50 -1.83
CA ARG A 190 6.85 9.64 -3.19
C ARG A 190 5.61 8.78 -3.38
N THR A 191 4.98 8.94 -4.54
CA THR A 191 3.84 8.12 -4.97
C THR A 191 4.13 7.54 -6.34
N ASN A 192 3.48 6.43 -6.66
CA ASN A 192 3.35 5.92 -8.02
C ASN A 192 1.88 5.60 -8.32
N PRO A 193 1.50 5.51 -9.61
CA PRO A 193 0.19 5.01 -10.00
C PRO A 193 -0.04 3.59 -9.49
N TYR A 194 -1.29 3.15 -9.51
CA TYR A 194 -1.59 1.75 -9.25
C TYR A 194 -0.94 0.86 -10.32
N GLU A 195 -0.22 -0.15 -9.86
CA GLU A 195 0.48 -1.16 -10.68
C GLU A 195 0.00 -2.57 -10.35
N GLY A 196 -0.43 -2.79 -9.11
CA GLY A 196 -0.88 -4.09 -8.62
C GLY A 196 0.30 -4.97 -8.17
N GLY A 197 0.08 -6.29 -8.16
CA GLY A 197 1.15 -7.26 -7.89
C GLY A 197 1.37 -7.62 -6.43
N SER A 198 0.70 -6.96 -5.48
CA SER A 198 0.72 -7.32 -4.06
C SER A 198 -0.69 -7.42 -3.47
N ASP A 199 -0.83 -7.59 -2.16
CA ASP A 199 -2.09 -7.90 -1.46
C ASP A 199 -3.22 -6.90 -1.70
N HIS A 200 -2.91 -5.61 -1.90
CA HIS A 200 -3.89 -4.57 -2.22
C HIS A 200 -4.68 -4.87 -3.51
N THR A 201 -4.12 -5.69 -4.41
CA THR A 201 -4.78 -6.09 -5.67
C THR A 201 -6.09 -6.83 -5.43
N SER A 202 -6.11 -7.78 -4.47
CA SER A 202 -7.32 -8.55 -4.14
C SER A 202 -8.43 -7.65 -3.60
N PHE A 203 -8.08 -6.67 -2.76
CA PHE A 203 -9.04 -5.70 -2.21
C PHE A 203 -9.52 -4.71 -3.27
N THR A 204 -8.63 -4.22 -4.13
CA THR A 204 -9.00 -3.34 -5.26
C THR A 204 -10.01 -4.03 -6.18
N ARG A 205 -9.79 -5.30 -6.53
CA ARG A 205 -10.73 -6.12 -7.33
C ARG A 205 -12.08 -6.31 -6.65
N ALA A 206 -12.08 -6.38 -5.32
CA ALA A 206 -13.30 -6.44 -4.52
C ALA A 206 -14.00 -5.09 -4.35
N GLY A 207 -13.47 -4.00 -4.95
CA GLY A 207 -14.02 -2.66 -4.87
C GLY A 207 -13.72 -1.93 -3.55
N VAL A 208 -12.79 -2.45 -2.74
CA VAL A 208 -12.33 -1.83 -1.51
C VAL A 208 -11.24 -0.81 -1.82
N PRO A 209 -11.30 0.42 -1.26
CA PRO A 209 -10.19 1.37 -1.34
C PRO A 209 -8.92 0.77 -0.72
N ALA A 210 -7.88 0.61 -1.53
CA ALA A 210 -6.65 -0.06 -1.12
C ALA A 210 -5.44 0.68 -1.66
N LEU A 211 -4.33 0.64 -0.92
CA LEU A 211 -3.03 1.16 -1.33
C LEU A 211 -1.90 0.25 -0.82
N LEU A 212 -0.72 0.43 -1.40
CA LEU A 212 0.48 -0.28 -1.02
C LEU A 212 1.52 0.70 -0.49
N ASN A 213 2.16 0.34 0.62
CA ASN A 213 3.35 0.99 1.15
C ASN A 213 4.55 0.11 0.79
N TRP A 214 5.46 0.62 -0.01
CA TRP A 214 6.60 -0.14 -0.48
C TRP A 214 7.81 0.74 -0.80
N HIS A 215 8.96 0.10 -1.06
CA HIS A 215 10.13 0.78 -1.62
C HIS A 215 10.44 0.16 -2.99
N PHE A 216 10.79 1.02 -3.95
CA PHE A 216 11.27 0.60 -5.25
C PHE A 216 12.10 1.72 -5.93
N THR A 217 13.08 1.46 -6.77
CA THR A 217 13.66 0.18 -7.23
C THR A 217 14.56 -0.41 -6.17
N ASP A 218 14.57 -1.74 -6.02
CA ASP A 218 15.55 -2.45 -5.20
C ASP A 218 16.41 -3.37 -6.10
N ARG A 219 17.72 -3.09 -6.18
CA ARG A 219 18.65 -3.91 -6.97
C ARG A 219 18.82 -5.34 -6.46
N TYR A 220 18.35 -5.64 -5.28
CA TYR A 220 18.41 -6.95 -4.64
C TYR A 220 17.07 -7.69 -4.71
N TYR A 221 16.02 -7.02 -5.19
CA TYR A 221 14.67 -7.55 -5.31
C TYR A 221 14.65 -8.92 -6.00
N HIS A 222 13.96 -9.88 -5.41
CA HIS A 222 13.85 -11.27 -5.86
C HIS A 222 15.21 -11.96 -6.09
N THR A 223 16.22 -11.63 -5.30
CA THR A 223 17.52 -12.28 -5.34
C THR A 223 17.91 -12.84 -3.96
N ASN A 224 18.84 -13.80 -3.96
CA ASN A 224 19.42 -14.32 -2.72
C ASN A 224 20.35 -13.30 -2.00
N LEU A 225 20.42 -12.07 -2.48
CA LEU A 225 21.17 -10.97 -1.88
C LEU A 225 20.25 -10.00 -1.14
N ASP A 226 18.94 -10.22 -1.16
CA ASP A 226 18.00 -9.54 -0.27
C ASP A 226 18.16 -10.09 1.16
N THR A 227 19.07 -9.46 1.89
CA THR A 227 19.55 -9.89 3.22
C THR A 227 19.40 -8.74 4.23
N PRO A 228 19.34 -9.02 5.55
CA PRO A 228 19.06 -8.01 6.58
C PRO A 228 19.96 -6.78 6.56
N ASP A 229 21.18 -6.87 6.02
CA ASP A 229 22.10 -5.73 5.88
C ASP A 229 21.64 -4.73 4.78
N LYS A 230 20.60 -5.05 4.01
CA LYS A 230 19.98 -4.19 3.02
C LYS A 230 18.73 -3.47 3.56
N THR A 231 18.34 -3.79 4.80
CA THR A 231 17.18 -3.16 5.43
C THR A 231 17.59 -1.98 6.34
N SER A 232 16.64 -1.09 6.60
CA SER A 232 16.79 0.09 7.47
C SER A 232 15.68 0.11 8.51
N PRO A 233 16.01 -0.09 9.80
CA PRO A 233 15.04 0.09 10.88
C PRO A 233 14.44 1.50 10.94
N GLU A 234 15.14 2.50 10.43
CA GLU A 234 14.65 3.88 10.36
C GLU A 234 13.50 4.00 9.37
N GLU A 235 13.67 3.49 8.14
CA GLU A 235 12.61 3.45 7.12
C GLU A 235 11.40 2.67 7.63
N MET A 236 11.60 1.46 8.19
CA MET A 236 10.53 0.69 8.82
C MET A 236 9.81 1.48 9.91
N GLY A 237 10.55 2.26 10.71
CA GLY A 237 10.00 3.10 11.76
C GLY A 237 9.10 4.23 11.23
N HIS A 238 9.50 4.88 10.12
CA HIS A 238 8.68 5.91 9.47
C HIS A 238 7.38 5.32 8.93
N VAL A 239 7.46 4.21 8.19
CA VAL A 239 6.29 3.54 7.64
C VAL A 239 5.36 3.05 8.76
N ALA A 240 5.90 2.41 9.81
CA ALA A 240 5.10 1.93 10.95
C ALA A 240 4.30 3.06 11.63
N ARG A 241 4.92 4.23 11.84
CA ARG A 241 4.24 5.40 12.42
C ARG A 241 3.15 5.95 11.49
N ALA A 242 3.44 6.06 10.20
CA ALA A 242 2.47 6.55 9.22
C ALA A 242 1.26 5.61 9.10
N VAL A 243 1.50 4.30 8.98
CA VAL A 243 0.44 3.29 8.87
C VAL A 243 -0.38 3.22 10.15
N ALA A 244 0.25 3.19 11.33
CA ALA A 244 -0.46 3.18 12.61
C ALA A 244 -1.35 4.43 12.79
N THR A 245 -0.84 5.61 12.41
CA THR A 245 -1.59 6.88 12.47
C THR A 245 -2.80 6.84 11.54
N THR A 246 -2.60 6.43 10.29
CA THR A 246 -3.69 6.32 9.31
C THR A 246 -4.73 5.29 9.73
N ALA A 247 -4.30 4.12 10.22
CA ALA A 247 -5.21 3.06 10.66
C ALA A 247 -6.06 3.48 11.86
N LEU A 248 -5.48 4.12 12.87
CA LEU A 248 -6.20 4.65 14.03
C LEU A 248 -7.18 5.74 13.62
N PHE A 249 -6.78 6.65 12.73
CA PHE A 249 -7.68 7.67 12.19
C PHE A 249 -8.87 7.05 11.46
N LEU A 250 -8.63 6.14 10.51
CA LEU A 250 -9.68 5.43 9.78
C LEU A 250 -10.56 4.58 10.70
N GLY A 251 -9.97 4.01 11.74
CA GLY A 251 -10.70 3.28 12.77
C GLY A 251 -11.75 4.12 13.51
N SER A 252 -11.56 5.45 13.58
CA SER A 252 -12.43 6.34 14.36
C SER A 252 -13.07 7.47 13.56
N VAL A 253 -12.65 7.66 12.28
CA VAL A 253 -13.15 8.74 11.42
C VAL A 253 -14.68 8.76 11.34
N GLY A 254 -15.26 9.96 11.46
CA GLY A 254 -16.69 10.15 11.49
C GLY A 254 -17.15 11.50 10.94
N PRO A 255 -18.40 11.89 11.17
CA PRO A 255 -18.97 13.13 10.63
C PRO A 255 -18.25 14.41 11.04
N VAL A 256 -17.58 14.42 12.19
CA VAL A 256 -16.81 15.59 12.67
C VAL A 256 -15.56 15.86 11.85
N ASP A 257 -15.05 14.83 11.17
CA ASP A 257 -13.81 14.90 10.36
C ASP A 257 -14.08 15.29 8.91
N ARG A 258 -15.35 15.44 8.50
CA ARG A 258 -15.71 15.73 7.11
C ARG A 258 -15.08 17.02 6.58
N GLU A 259 -15.22 18.12 7.29
CA GLU A 259 -14.70 19.41 6.80
C GLU A 259 -13.17 19.43 6.66
N PRO A 260 -12.37 18.94 7.64
CA PRO A 260 -10.93 18.81 7.44
C PRO A 260 -10.55 17.91 6.26
N LEU A 261 -11.24 16.77 6.09
CA LEU A 261 -10.98 15.85 4.97
C LEU A 261 -11.41 16.45 3.62
N LEU A 262 -12.55 17.13 3.56
CA LEU A 262 -12.96 17.83 2.35
C LEU A 262 -11.97 18.94 1.97
N ALA A 263 -11.42 19.67 2.95
CA ALA A 263 -10.39 20.65 2.70
C ALA A 263 -9.12 20.01 2.12
N LEU A 264 -8.67 18.89 2.68
CA LEU A 264 -7.53 18.11 2.19
C LEU A 264 -7.75 17.67 0.73
N VAL A 265 -8.88 17.01 0.43
CA VAL A 265 -9.20 16.50 -0.91
C VAL A 265 -9.32 17.65 -1.93
N ARG A 266 -9.95 18.77 -1.57
CA ARG A 266 -10.04 19.96 -2.44
C ARG A 266 -8.67 20.59 -2.73
N GLU A 267 -7.76 20.58 -1.78
CA GLU A 267 -6.39 21.08 -1.98
C GLU A 267 -5.61 20.15 -2.90
N ALA A 268 -5.70 18.83 -2.69
CA ALA A 268 -5.10 17.82 -3.56
C ALA A 268 -5.64 17.92 -5.01
N GLU A 269 -6.95 18.07 -5.18
CA GLU A 269 -7.59 18.31 -6.48
C GLU A 269 -7.00 19.53 -7.20
N ARG A 270 -6.90 20.67 -6.50
CA ARG A 270 -6.35 21.91 -7.09
C ARG A 270 -4.90 21.70 -7.54
N ALA A 271 -4.08 21.12 -6.67
CA ALA A 271 -2.68 20.84 -6.96
C ALA A 271 -2.51 19.88 -8.16
N ARG A 272 -3.31 18.82 -8.20
CA ARG A 272 -3.31 17.86 -9.30
C ARG A 272 -3.73 18.52 -10.62
N LEU A 273 -4.86 19.21 -10.67
CA LEU A 273 -5.35 19.86 -11.89
C LEU A 273 -4.39 20.96 -12.39
N GLU A 274 -3.72 21.68 -11.48
CA GLU A 274 -2.69 22.64 -11.86
C GLU A 274 -1.47 21.93 -12.49
N THR A 275 -1.03 20.83 -11.90
CA THR A 275 0.07 20.01 -12.41
C THR A 275 -0.26 19.44 -13.79
N GLU A 276 -1.47 18.90 -13.97
CA GLU A 276 -1.92 18.37 -15.27
C GLU A 276 -1.98 19.44 -16.35
N ARG A 277 -2.47 20.65 -16.02
CA ARG A 277 -2.45 21.77 -16.97
C ARG A 277 -1.02 22.20 -17.34
N ARG A 278 -0.09 22.25 -16.38
CA ARG A 278 1.34 22.52 -16.66
C ARG A 278 1.95 21.47 -17.58
N ASN A 279 1.50 20.23 -17.48
CA ASN A 279 1.93 19.11 -18.32
C ASN A 279 1.13 19.01 -19.63
N ALA A 280 0.35 20.03 -20.00
CA ALA A 280 -0.46 20.07 -21.20
C ALA A 280 -1.39 18.86 -21.37
N ALA A 281 -1.99 18.39 -20.28
CA ALA A 281 -2.97 17.31 -20.31
C ALA A 281 -4.17 17.67 -21.20
N SER A 282 -4.72 16.67 -21.90
CA SER A 282 -5.95 16.82 -22.67
C SER A 282 -7.15 17.12 -21.74
N GLU A 283 -8.23 17.68 -22.31
CA GLU A 283 -9.45 17.91 -21.53
C GLU A 283 -10.05 16.59 -21.02
N GLU A 284 -9.88 15.49 -21.75
CA GLU A 284 -10.28 14.16 -21.33
C GLU A 284 -9.60 13.75 -20.00
N ILE A 285 -8.29 13.95 -19.91
CA ILE A 285 -7.52 13.64 -18.68
C ILE A 285 -7.93 14.57 -17.53
N LEU A 286 -8.12 15.86 -17.82
CA LEU A 286 -8.58 16.81 -16.80
C LEU A 286 -9.96 16.45 -16.28
N GLU A 287 -10.88 15.98 -17.14
CA GLU A 287 -12.22 15.53 -16.74
C GLU A 287 -12.17 14.21 -15.96
N ALA A 288 -11.29 13.29 -16.33
CA ALA A 288 -11.07 12.07 -15.56
C ALA A 288 -10.65 12.41 -14.10
N TRP A 289 -9.73 13.36 -13.92
CA TRP A 289 -9.33 13.83 -12.59
C TRP A 289 -10.46 14.54 -11.84
N ARG A 290 -11.24 15.40 -12.49
CA ARG A 290 -12.41 16.05 -11.84
C ARG A 290 -13.43 15.02 -11.36
N THR A 291 -13.70 14.03 -12.19
CA THR A 291 -14.62 12.92 -11.86
C THR A 291 -14.09 12.12 -10.68
N TRP A 292 -12.81 11.76 -10.69
CA TRP A 292 -12.17 11.03 -9.59
C TRP A 292 -12.24 11.81 -8.27
N TYR A 293 -11.90 13.10 -8.29
CA TYR A 293 -11.97 13.95 -7.09
C TYR A 293 -13.42 14.23 -6.65
N ALA A 294 -14.39 14.27 -7.55
CA ALA A 294 -15.82 14.33 -7.18
C ALA A 294 -16.22 13.08 -6.36
N GLN A 295 -15.77 11.89 -6.79
CA GLN A 295 -15.99 10.64 -6.05
C GLN A 295 -15.23 10.65 -4.71
N ALA A 296 -14.00 11.14 -4.67
CA ALA A 296 -13.23 11.25 -3.43
C ALA A 296 -13.93 12.17 -2.41
N ARG A 297 -14.50 13.31 -2.83
CA ARG A 297 -15.32 14.15 -1.95
C ARG A 297 -16.58 13.43 -1.49
N ALA A 298 -17.27 12.73 -2.40
CA ALA A 298 -18.46 11.95 -2.04
C ALA A 298 -18.15 10.87 -1.01
N SER A 299 -16.97 10.24 -1.07
CA SER A 299 -16.52 9.26 -0.06
C SER A 299 -16.34 9.89 1.32
N VAL A 300 -15.92 11.16 1.41
CA VAL A 300 -15.88 11.92 2.67
C VAL A 300 -17.29 12.26 3.18
N GLU A 301 -18.18 12.70 2.29
CA GLU A 301 -19.55 13.04 2.63
C GLU A 301 -20.36 11.85 3.14
N ALA A 302 -19.99 10.63 2.72
CA ALA A 302 -20.60 9.37 3.14
C ALA A 302 -20.16 8.90 4.54
N LEU A 303 -19.19 9.54 5.19
CA LEU A 303 -18.77 9.19 6.55
C LEU A 303 -19.97 9.26 7.54
N ARG A 304 -20.11 8.23 8.38
CA ARG A 304 -21.24 8.06 9.32
C ARG A 304 -20.73 8.14 10.75
#